data_5eff39843d51d38169c765c3905dce89
#
_entry.id   5eff39843d51d38169c765c3905dce89
#
_cell.length_a   1.000
_cell.length_b   1.000
_cell.length_c   1.000
_cell.angle_alpha   90.00
_cell.angle_beta   90.00
_cell.angle_gamma   90.00
#
_symmetry.space_group_name_H-M   'P 1'
#
loop_
_entity.id
_entity.type
_entity.pdbx_description
1 polymer ?
#
loop_
_entity_poly.entity_id
_entity_poly.type
_entity_poly.pdbx_seq_one_letter_code
_entity_poly.pdbx_strand_id
1 'polypeptide(L)'
;MASLARFRPAVRRIPAFARAIQTSADTTQLQDTIEDHSKPFTVKLHEESFRSYQCETPSLEVEVKKDELLKMYKDMQTMRRMEMAADALYKAKLIRGFCHLAIGQEAVSVGLEYGIKPEDRVITAYRCHPFAVMRGGTIKGVIAELLGRQAGMSHGKGGSMHIFTPSFFGGNGIVGAQVPVGAGIAFAQKYLDKNTATFALYGDGASNQGQVFEAFNMAKLWGLPAVFVCENNKYGMGTSAERSSSNTEYFTRGDKIPGLQVNGMDIIASRHAVQYARKWVTEGNGPLLMEFVTYRYGGHSMSDPGTTYRTREEVQRMRSTQDPIRGLQRYIEEWGLATEQELKQLDKDAKAEVDQAVEEAKQSPEPLTKDLWTDIYYKGTEPASMRGREREEVHHY
;
A
#
# COMPACT_ATOMS: atom_id res chain seq x y z
N MET A 1 -22.24 -22.71 45.84
CA MET A 1 -20.88 -22.14 45.70
C MET A 1 -20.27 -22.77 44.46
N ALA A 2 -20.30 -22.07 43.33
CA ALA A 2 -19.77 -22.56 42.05
C ALA A 2 -18.31 -22.05 41.92
N SER A 3 -17.37 -22.98 41.77
CA SER A 3 -15.94 -22.74 41.60
C SER A 3 -15.67 -22.09 40.23
N LEU A 4 -15.22 -20.86 40.22
CA LEU A 4 -14.67 -20.19 39.06
C LEU A 4 -13.31 -20.77 38.72
N ALA A 5 -13.23 -21.68 37.77
CA ALA A 5 -11.99 -22.17 37.22
C ALA A 5 -11.26 -20.98 36.52
N ARG A 6 -10.11 -20.59 37.06
CA ARG A 6 -9.22 -19.60 36.50
C ARG A 6 -8.60 -20.17 35.21
N PHE A 7 -9.04 -19.67 34.06
CA PHE A 7 -8.34 -19.88 32.80
C PHE A 7 -6.94 -19.22 32.88
N ARG A 8 -5.90 -20.02 32.94
CA ARG A 8 -4.53 -19.55 32.69
C ARG A 8 -4.35 -19.45 31.16
N PRO A 9 -3.99 -18.30 30.61
CA PRO A 9 -3.68 -18.24 29.19
C PRO A 9 -2.43 -19.09 28.92
N ALA A 10 -2.57 -20.08 28.03
CA ALA A 10 -1.43 -20.83 27.52
C ALA A 10 -0.51 -19.86 26.80
N VAL A 11 0.74 -19.77 27.22
CA VAL A 11 1.80 -19.05 26.49
C VAL A 11 1.98 -19.76 25.15
N ARG A 12 1.30 -19.27 24.13
CA ARG A 12 1.50 -19.75 22.75
C ARG A 12 2.91 -19.38 22.30
N ARG A 13 3.67 -20.38 21.90
CA ARG A 13 4.98 -20.19 21.25
C ARG A 13 4.76 -19.30 20.02
N ILE A 14 5.54 -18.23 19.92
CA ILE A 14 5.58 -17.37 18.73
C ILE A 14 5.91 -18.26 17.52
N PRO A 15 5.12 -18.22 16.43
CA PRO A 15 5.42 -19.00 15.21
C PRO A 15 6.84 -18.72 14.73
N ALA A 16 7.50 -19.73 14.15
CA ALA A 16 8.89 -19.64 13.67
C ALA A 16 9.11 -18.44 12.73
N PHE A 17 8.11 -18.11 11.93
CA PHE A 17 8.14 -16.97 10.99
C PHE A 17 8.25 -15.59 11.66
N ALA A 18 7.62 -15.40 12.82
CA ALA A 18 7.80 -14.17 13.60
C ALA A 18 9.23 -14.05 14.18
N ARG A 19 9.98 -15.16 14.23
CA ARG A 19 11.42 -15.18 14.60
C ARG A 19 12.33 -14.91 13.40
N ALA A 20 12.00 -15.40 12.19
CA ALA A 20 12.82 -15.28 11.00
C ALA A 20 12.96 -13.83 10.50
N ILE A 21 11.90 -13.03 10.61
CA ILE A 21 11.97 -11.59 10.32
C ILE A 21 12.93 -10.84 11.30
N GLN A 22 13.58 -11.53 12.24
CA GLN A 22 14.41 -10.91 13.28
C GLN A 22 15.92 -11.04 13.07
N THR A 23 16.40 -11.75 12.05
CA THR A 23 17.85 -11.95 11.87
C THR A 23 18.36 -11.15 10.68
N SER A 24 19.33 -10.28 10.95
CA SER A 24 20.04 -9.46 9.96
C SER A 24 20.92 -10.25 8.97
N ALA A 25 20.90 -11.58 9.06
CA ALA A 25 21.72 -12.47 8.22
C ALA A 25 21.04 -12.93 6.93
N ASP A 26 19.71 -12.70 6.81
CA ASP A 26 18.90 -13.26 5.74
C ASP A 26 18.64 -12.20 4.69
N THR A 27 19.58 -12.02 3.78
CA THR A 27 19.55 -10.99 2.74
C THR A 27 19.49 -11.59 1.36
N THR A 28 18.89 -10.86 0.44
CA THR A 28 18.97 -11.12 -1.00
C THR A 28 20.45 -11.10 -1.42
N GLN A 29 20.90 -12.13 -2.13
CA GLN A 29 22.30 -12.34 -2.50
C GLN A 29 22.50 -12.14 -4.01
N LEU A 30 23.62 -11.54 -4.36
CA LEU A 30 24.10 -11.49 -5.74
C LEU A 30 24.58 -12.91 -6.12
N GLN A 31 24.13 -13.44 -7.27
CA GLN A 31 24.54 -14.78 -7.72
C GLN A 31 25.83 -14.73 -8.56
N ASP A 32 26.00 -13.70 -9.37
CA ASP A 32 27.12 -13.56 -10.30
C ASP A 32 27.86 -12.26 -10.10
N THR A 33 29.13 -12.20 -10.50
CA THR A 33 29.86 -10.93 -10.58
C THR A 33 29.26 -10.06 -11.67
N ILE A 34 28.91 -8.82 -11.36
CA ILE A 34 28.36 -7.88 -12.33
C ILE A 34 29.51 -7.33 -13.18
N GLU A 35 29.70 -7.87 -14.40
CA GLU A 35 30.73 -7.40 -15.33
C GLU A 35 30.31 -6.10 -16.05
N ASP A 36 29.01 -5.93 -16.28
CA ASP A 36 28.45 -4.80 -17.03
C ASP A 36 27.16 -4.32 -16.36
N HIS A 37 27.23 -3.21 -15.65
CA HIS A 37 26.09 -2.60 -14.92
C HIS A 37 24.96 -2.09 -15.83
N SER A 38 25.15 -2.05 -17.15
CA SER A 38 24.10 -1.68 -18.10
C SER A 38 23.17 -2.84 -18.42
N LYS A 39 23.57 -4.08 -18.11
CA LYS A 39 22.81 -5.30 -18.37
C LYS A 39 22.03 -5.75 -17.14
N PRO A 40 20.95 -6.51 -17.34
CA PRO A 40 20.30 -7.22 -16.24
C PRO A 40 21.24 -8.23 -15.59
N PHE A 41 21.05 -8.46 -14.29
CA PHE A 41 21.78 -9.48 -13.55
C PHE A 41 20.81 -10.20 -12.60
N THR A 42 21.20 -11.41 -12.19
CA THR A 42 20.36 -12.26 -11.33
C THR A 42 20.75 -12.14 -9.88
N VAL A 43 19.74 -11.99 -9.03
CA VAL A 43 19.86 -12.05 -7.57
C VAL A 43 19.04 -13.21 -7.02
N LYS A 44 19.48 -13.79 -5.92
CA LYS A 44 18.73 -14.82 -5.20
C LYS A 44 18.10 -14.21 -3.94
N LEU A 45 16.78 -14.20 -3.91
CA LEU A 45 16.01 -13.83 -2.74
C LEU A 45 16.22 -14.83 -1.60
N HIS A 46 15.99 -14.39 -0.38
CA HIS A 46 16.01 -15.27 0.78
C HIS A 46 14.87 -16.30 0.69
N GLU A 47 15.11 -17.51 1.21
CA GLU A 47 14.13 -18.61 1.16
C GLU A 47 12.79 -18.26 1.83
N GLU A 48 12.80 -17.40 2.82
CA GLU A 48 11.60 -16.94 3.52
C GLU A 48 10.93 -15.72 2.87
N SER A 49 11.38 -15.27 1.69
CA SER A 49 10.74 -14.16 0.97
C SER A 49 9.30 -14.49 0.59
N PHE A 50 8.99 -15.77 0.38
CA PHE A 50 7.67 -16.25 -0.03
C PHE A 50 7.22 -17.47 0.76
N ARG A 51 5.92 -17.51 1.03
CA ARG A 51 5.20 -18.73 1.45
C ARG A 51 3.93 -18.84 0.63
N SER A 52 3.57 -20.03 0.17
CA SER A 52 2.38 -20.22 -0.65
C SER A 52 1.35 -21.15 0.01
N TYR A 53 0.12 -21.02 -0.45
CA TYR A 53 -1.02 -21.84 -0.08
C TYR A 53 -1.79 -22.23 -1.35
N GLN A 54 -1.89 -23.52 -1.65
CA GLN A 54 -2.57 -24.07 -2.83
C GLN A 54 -2.04 -23.56 -4.19
N CYS A 55 -0.81 -23.04 -4.23
CA CYS A 55 -0.09 -22.70 -5.47
C CYS A 55 1.41 -22.85 -5.25
N GLU A 56 2.17 -22.79 -6.34
CA GLU A 56 3.63 -22.76 -6.26
C GLU A 56 4.13 -21.37 -5.83
N THR A 57 5.27 -21.31 -5.18
CA THR A 57 5.94 -20.04 -4.88
C THR A 57 6.58 -19.45 -6.14
N PRO A 58 6.69 -18.12 -6.24
CA PRO A 58 7.56 -17.51 -7.24
C PRO A 58 9.01 -18.05 -7.13
N SER A 59 9.76 -17.97 -8.22
CA SER A 59 11.20 -18.25 -8.19
C SER A 59 11.92 -17.37 -7.18
N LEU A 60 12.91 -17.90 -6.50
CA LEU A 60 13.81 -17.11 -5.68
C LEU A 60 14.90 -16.42 -6.52
N GLU A 61 15.15 -16.86 -7.74
CA GLU A 61 16.05 -16.20 -8.69
C GLU A 61 15.29 -15.14 -9.46
N VAL A 62 15.78 -13.89 -9.38
CA VAL A 62 15.10 -12.72 -9.91
C VAL A 62 16.08 -11.88 -10.73
N GLU A 63 15.68 -11.58 -11.95
CA GLU A 63 16.40 -10.63 -12.79
C GLU A 63 16.09 -9.19 -12.36
N VAL A 64 17.14 -8.39 -12.19
CA VAL A 64 17.07 -6.97 -11.81
C VAL A 64 18.00 -6.13 -12.69
N LYS A 65 17.75 -4.82 -12.74
CA LYS A 65 18.57 -3.84 -13.45
C LYS A 65 18.99 -2.72 -12.51
N LYS A 66 20.22 -2.25 -12.66
CA LYS A 66 20.76 -1.13 -11.88
C LYS A 66 19.82 0.08 -11.88
N ASP A 67 19.44 0.56 -13.06
CA ASP A 67 18.62 1.76 -13.20
C ASP A 67 17.23 1.62 -12.54
N GLU A 68 16.65 0.42 -12.62
CA GLU A 68 15.39 0.12 -11.97
C GLU A 68 15.53 0.15 -10.44
N LEU A 69 16.60 -0.44 -9.87
CA LEU A 69 16.87 -0.43 -8.44
C LEU A 69 17.12 0.99 -7.91
N LEU A 70 17.89 1.80 -8.63
CA LEU A 70 18.13 3.20 -8.26
C LEU A 70 16.84 4.04 -8.31
N LYS A 71 16.00 3.78 -9.31
CA LYS A 71 14.71 4.45 -9.42
C LYS A 71 13.77 4.03 -8.30
N MET A 72 13.66 2.73 -7.99
CA MET A 72 12.89 2.23 -6.84
C MET A 72 13.37 2.83 -5.52
N TYR A 73 14.68 2.98 -5.34
CA TYR A 73 15.27 3.63 -4.17
C TYR A 73 14.82 5.09 -4.07
N LYS A 74 14.96 5.87 -5.17
CA LYS A 74 14.51 7.27 -5.22
C LYS A 74 13.02 7.37 -4.95
N ASP A 75 12.19 6.52 -5.56
CA ASP A 75 10.74 6.55 -5.38
C ASP A 75 10.34 6.26 -3.93
N MET A 76 10.95 5.26 -3.27
CA MET A 76 10.72 5.00 -1.84
C MET A 76 11.13 6.18 -0.96
N GLN A 77 12.27 6.80 -1.25
CA GLN A 77 12.71 8.00 -0.53
C GLN A 77 11.74 9.17 -0.73
N THR A 78 11.29 9.37 -1.96
CA THR A 78 10.30 10.41 -2.28
C THR A 78 8.99 10.19 -1.53
N MET A 79 8.46 8.95 -1.52
CA MET A 79 7.26 8.61 -0.75
C MET A 79 7.45 8.85 0.74
N ARG A 80 8.58 8.43 1.31
CA ARG A 80 8.93 8.67 2.71
C ARG A 80 8.98 10.16 3.03
N ARG A 81 9.62 10.97 2.17
CA ARG A 81 9.73 12.43 2.34
C ARG A 81 8.37 13.11 2.25
N MET A 82 7.54 12.71 1.29
CA MET A 82 6.17 13.23 1.15
C MET A 82 5.34 12.97 2.42
N GLU A 83 5.39 11.76 2.95
CA GLU A 83 4.65 11.43 4.17
C GLU A 83 5.20 12.16 5.41
N MET A 84 6.50 12.38 5.49
CA MET A 84 7.10 13.22 6.55
C MET A 84 6.69 14.70 6.41
N ALA A 85 6.56 15.21 5.20
CA ALA A 85 6.02 16.55 4.96
C ALA A 85 4.55 16.64 5.36
N ALA A 86 3.73 15.64 5.05
CA ALA A 86 2.34 15.56 5.50
C ALA A 86 2.24 15.51 7.04
N ASP A 87 3.13 14.77 7.72
CA ASP A 87 3.23 14.76 9.19
C ASP A 87 3.47 16.18 9.75
N ALA A 88 4.42 16.92 9.17
CA ALA A 88 4.74 18.28 9.59
C ALA A 88 3.57 19.25 9.34
N LEU A 89 2.92 19.16 8.18
CA LEU A 89 1.74 19.97 7.83
C LEU A 89 0.55 19.68 8.75
N TYR A 90 0.34 18.43 9.13
CA TYR A 90 -0.70 18.05 10.10
C TYR A 90 -0.42 18.64 11.48
N LYS A 91 0.81 18.52 11.99
CA LYS A 91 1.23 19.10 13.28
C LYS A 91 1.11 20.63 13.28
N ALA A 92 1.33 21.27 12.14
CA ALA A 92 1.10 22.70 11.93
C ALA A 92 -0.40 23.06 11.80
N LYS A 93 -1.32 22.08 11.91
CA LYS A 93 -2.78 22.25 11.80
C LYS A 93 -3.25 22.76 10.42
N LEU A 94 -2.46 22.55 9.39
CA LEU A 94 -2.82 22.89 8.01
C LEU A 94 -3.62 21.78 7.33
N ILE A 95 -3.46 20.52 7.75
CA ILE A 95 -4.27 19.38 7.31
C ILE A 95 -5.36 19.16 8.34
N ARG A 96 -6.61 19.06 7.88
CA ARG A 96 -7.80 18.84 8.71
C ARG A 96 -8.33 17.42 8.53
N GLY A 97 -9.00 16.90 9.56
CA GLY A 97 -9.60 15.57 9.54
C GLY A 97 -8.58 14.45 9.73
N PHE A 98 -8.92 13.24 9.29
CA PHE A 98 -8.04 12.10 9.40
C PHE A 98 -6.93 12.15 8.36
N CYS A 99 -5.71 11.80 8.77
CA CYS A 99 -4.56 11.64 7.89
C CYS A 99 -3.81 10.37 8.30
N HIS A 100 -3.60 9.46 7.35
CA HIS A 100 -3.01 8.16 7.59
C HIS A 100 -1.74 8.01 6.75
N LEU A 101 -0.58 8.01 7.40
CA LEU A 101 0.71 7.96 6.72
C LEU A 101 1.18 6.51 6.49
N ALA A 102 1.85 6.26 5.37
CA ALA A 102 2.34 4.95 4.96
C ALA A 102 3.82 4.71 5.31
N ILE A 103 4.38 5.50 6.25
CA ILE A 103 5.79 5.40 6.64
C ILE A 103 6.11 3.99 7.17
N GLY A 104 7.07 3.32 6.53
CA GLY A 104 7.49 1.95 6.80
C GLY A 104 6.94 0.92 5.80
N GLN A 105 5.97 1.30 4.95
CA GLN A 105 5.31 0.42 3.98
C GLN A 105 5.70 0.73 2.52
N GLU A 106 6.79 1.45 2.30
CA GLU A 106 7.19 1.94 0.98
C GLU A 106 7.47 0.81 -0.01
N ALA A 107 8.05 -0.31 0.43
CA ALA A 107 8.31 -1.45 -0.43
C ALA A 107 7.02 -2.09 -0.97
N VAL A 108 5.91 -1.99 -0.26
CA VAL A 108 4.62 -2.50 -0.73
C VAL A 108 4.09 -1.62 -1.85
N SER A 109 4.00 -0.31 -1.63
CA SER A 109 3.41 0.61 -2.62
C SER A 109 4.27 0.76 -3.88
N VAL A 110 5.58 0.95 -3.72
CA VAL A 110 6.51 1.06 -4.84
C VAL A 110 6.68 -0.29 -5.53
N GLY A 111 6.86 -1.38 -4.78
CA GLY A 111 6.98 -2.73 -5.34
C GLY A 111 5.74 -3.15 -6.12
N LEU A 112 4.54 -2.77 -5.68
CA LEU A 112 3.30 -2.99 -6.43
C LEU A 112 3.38 -2.33 -7.80
N GLU A 113 3.70 -1.03 -7.87
CA GLU A 113 3.74 -0.29 -9.13
C GLU A 113 4.74 -0.87 -10.13
N TYR A 114 5.92 -1.28 -9.66
CA TYR A 114 6.95 -1.91 -10.50
C TYR A 114 6.61 -3.35 -10.93
N GLY A 115 5.60 -3.95 -10.32
CA GLY A 115 5.12 -5.29 -10.67
C GLY A 115 3.91 -5.32 -11.59
N ILE A 116 3.20 -4.21 -11.77
CA ILE A 116 1.97 -4.11 -12.57
C ILE A 116 2.19 -3.29 -13.84
N LYS A 117 1.14 -3.18 -14.67
CA LYS A 117 1.13 -2.37 -15.88
C LYS A 117 0.23 -1.14 -15.72
N PRO A 118 0.41 -0.10 -16.55
CA PRO A 118 -0.42 1.12 -16.49
C PRO A 118 -1.93 0.88 -16.62
N GLU A 119 -2.32 -0.12 -17.42
CA GLU A 119 -3.72 -0.49 -17.65
C GLU A 119 -4.35 -1.32 -16.52
N ASP A 120 -3.56 -1.89 -15.61
CA ASP A 120 -4.08 -2.59 -14.44
C ASP A 120 -4.76 -1.61 -13.47
N ARG A 121 -5.65 -2.10 -12.65
CA ARG A 121 -6.47 -1.29 -11.74
C ARG A 121 -6.07 -1.52 -10.28
N VAL A 122 -6.03 -0.44 -9.52
CA VAL A 122 -5.70 -0.49 -8.10
C VAL A 122 -6.77 0.24 -7.32
N ILE A 123 -7.21 -0.36 -6.21
CA ILE A 123 -8.06 0.27 -5.20
C ILE A 123 -7.51 -0.10 -3.82
N THR A 124 -7.50 0.83 -2.88
CA THR A 124 -6.95 0.59 -1.54
C THR A 124 -7.79 1.22 -0.44
N ALA A 125 -7.34 1.10 0.80
CA ALA A 125 -7.91 1.76 1.97
C ALA A 125 -7.48 3.24 2.07
N TYR A 126 -7.76 3.84 3.20
CA TYR A 126 -7.48 5.25 3.54
C TYR A 126 -6.00 5.64 3.54
N ARG A 127 -5.06 4.69 3.59
CA ARG A 127 -3.60 4.90 3.55
C ARG A 127 -3.08 4.88 2.11
N CYS A 128 -3.53 5.83 1.31
CA CYS A 128 -3.46 5.74 -0.14
C CYS A 128 -2.46 6.68 -0.82
N HIS A 129 -1.78 7.56 -0.09
CA HIS A 129 -0.95 8.62 -0.69
C HIS A 129 0.13 8.09 -1.65
N PRO A 130 0.97 7.09 -1.27
CA PRO A 130 1.98 6.56 -2.19
C PRO A 130 1.37 5.93 -3.44
N PHE A 131 0.27 5.17 -3.30
CA PHE A 131 -0.42 4.57 -4.44
C PHE A 131 -0.96 5.64 -5.40
N ALA A 132 -1.52 6.72 -4.88
CA ALA A 132 -2.02 7.83 -5.69
C ALA A 132 -0.91 8.45 -6.54
N VAL A 133 0.27 8.72 -5.95
CA VAL A 133 1.43 9.26 -6.68
C VAL A 133 1.92 8.25 -7.72
N MET A 134 2.16 7.01 -7.32
CA MET A 134 2.70 5.97 -8.20
C MET A 134 1.75 5.67 -9.38
N ARG A 135 0.44 5.78 -9.18
CA ARG A 135 -0.59 5.55 -10.23
C ARG A 135 -0.94 6.78 -11.05
N GLY A 136 -0.01 7.72 -11.23
CA GLY A 136 -0.12 8.85 -12.14
C GLY A 136 -0.56 10.16 -11.49
N GLY A 137 -0.63 10.21 -10.16
CA GLY A 137 -0.76 11.45 -9.42
C GLY A 137 0.57 12.22 -9.32
N THR A 138 0.53 13.37 -8.68
CA THR A 138 1.71 14.17 -8.38
C THR A 138 1.82 14.42 -6.87
N ILE A 139 3.04 14.60 -6.37
CA ILE A 139 3.28 14.96 -4.96
C ILE A 139 2.52 16.24 -4.62
N LYS A 140 2.59 17.26 -5.49
CA LYS A 140 1.84 18.52 -5.36
C LYS A 140 0.33 18.26 -5.27
N GLY A 141 -0.21 17.42 -6.16
CA GLY A 141 -1.65 17.09 -6.19
C GLY A 141 -2.12 16.40 -4.90
N VAL A 142 -1.33 15.45 -4.39
CA VAL A 142 -1.64 14.77 -3.12
C VAL A 142 -1.56 15.75 -1.96
N ILE A 143 -0.47 16.51 -1.81
CA ILE A 143 -0.32 17.48 -0.72
C ILE A 143 -1.39 18.57 -0.80
N ALA A 144 -1.71 19.08 -1.99
CA ALA A 144 -2.79 20.06 -2.18
C ALA A 144 -4.16 19.50 -1.76
N GLU A 145 -4.41 18.20 -2.04
CA GLU A 145 -5.65 17.55 -1.60
C GLU A 145 -5.72 17.45 -0.07
N LEU A 146 -4.62 17.08 0.59
CA LEU A 146 -4.54 17.04 2.05
C LEU A 146 -4.78 18.43 2.69
N LEU A 147 -4.32 19.47 2.01
CA LEU A 147 -4.51 20.86 2.43
C LEU A 147 -5.91 21.43 2.08
N GLY A 148 -6.75 20.68 1.38
CA GLY A 148 -8.06 21.13 0.91
C GLY A 148 -7.96 22.23 -0.15
N ARG A 149 -7.01 22.13 -1.10
CA ARG A 149 -6.74 23.14 -2.13
C ARG A 149 -7.23 22.72 -3.51
N GLN A 150 -7.59 23.68 -4.37
CA GLN A 150 -8.11 23.43 -5.71
C GLN A 150 -7.15 22.61 -6.60
N ALA A 151 -5.83 22.76 -6.41
CA ALA A 151 -4.84 21.95 -7.13
C ALA A 151 -4.78 20.49 -6.66
N GLY A 152 -5.56 20.09 -5.65
CA GLY A 152 -5.70 18.73 -5.20
C GLY A 152 -6.30 17.81 -6.26
N MET A 153 -5.99 16.52 -6.20
CA MET A 153 -6.41 15.52 -7.19
C MET A 153 -7.93 15.30 -7.22
N SER A 154 -8.61 15.60 -6.12
CA SER A 154 -10.08 15.64 -6.00
C SER A 154 -10.57 17.08 -5.76
N HIS A 155 -9.84 18.07 -6.29
CA HIS A 155 -10.13 19.50 -6.15
C HIS A 155 -10.24 19.99 -4.70
N GLY A 156 -9.52 19.33 -3.78
CA GLY A 156 -9.55 19.66 -2.35
C GLY A 156 -10.79 19.16 -1.59
N LYS A 157 -11.64 18.35 -2.23
CA LYS A 157 -12.90 17.83 -1.66
C LYS A 157 -12.79 16.45 -1.04
N GLY A 158 -11.75 15.69 -1.40
CA GLY A 158 -11.54 14.31 -0.95
C GLY A 158 -10.71 14.18 0.33
N GLY A 159 -9.81 15.11 0.58
CA GLY A 159 -8.86 15.06 1.69
C GLY A 159 -7.88 13.89 1.58
N SER A 160 -7.37 13.42 2.73
CA SER A 160 -6.33 12.39 2.79
C SER A 160 -6.76 11.02 2.24
N MET A 161 -8.06 10.70 2.23
CA MET A 161 -8.54 9.32 1.98
C MET A 161 -9.22 9.14 0.63
N HIS A 162 -9.54 10.20 -0.10
CA HIS A 162 -10.34 10.13 -1.32
C HIS A 162 -9.62 10.81 -2.48
N ILE A 163 -8.60 10.11 -2.98
CA ILE A 163 -7.73 10.54 -4.08
C ILE A 163 -7.84 9.52 -5.20
N PHE A 164 -8.04 9.96 -6.44
CA PHE A 164 -8.31 9.12 -7.59
C PHE A 164 -7.44 9.51 -8.79
N THR A 165 -7.13 8.52 -9.66
CA THR A 165 -6.58 8.73 -11.00
C THR A 165 -7.31 7.81 -11.99
N PRO A 166 -7.08 7.90 -13.31
CA PRO A 166 -7.74 7.03 -14.27
C PRO A 166 -7.54 5.52 -14.06
N SER A 167 -6.45 5.11 -13.41
CA SER A 167 -6.15 3.69 -13.12
C SER A 167 -6.09 3.38 -11.62
N PHE A 168 -6.28 4.39 -10.77
CA PHE A 168 -6.36 4.26 -9.32
C PHE A 168 -7.76 4.64 -8.84
N PHE A 169 -8.51 3.64 -8.38
CA PHE A 169 -9.89 3.78 -7.92
C PHE A 169 -9.98 4.28 -6.46
N GLY A 170 -8.89 4.85 -5.99
CA GLY A 170 -8.82 5.65 -4.79
C GLY A 170 -8.59 4.87 -3.51
N GLY A 171 -8.45 5.66 -2.45
CA GLY A 171 -8.58 5.23 -1.08
C GLY A 171 -10.05 5.10 -0.68
N ASN A 172 -10.31 4.33 0.37
CA ASN A 172 -11.65 4.15 0.90
C ASN A 172 -11.64 4.36 2.41
N GLY A 173 -12.52 5.26 2.89
CA GLY A 173 -12.70 5.52 4.32
C GLY A 173 -13.55 4.45 5.02
N ILE A 174 -14.40 3.74 4.28
CA ILE A 174 -15.19 2.62 4.81
C ILE A 174 -14.33 1.37 4.79
N VAL A 175 -13.90 0.92 5.97
CA VAL A 175 -12.95 -0.17 6.14
C VAL A 175 -13.48 -1.48 5.53
N GLY A 176 -12.75 -2.03 4.57
CA GLY A 176 -13.09 -3.28 3.89
C GLY A 176 -13.97 -3.12 2.64
N ALA A 177 -14.65 -1.98 2.45
CA ALA A 177 -15.57 -1.78 1.32
C ALA A 177 -14.85 -1.79 -0.05
N GLN A 178 -13.58 -1.46 -0.11
CA GLN A 178 -12.78 -1.52 -1.33
C GLN A 178 -12.61 -2.94 -1.88
N VAL A 179 -12.78 -3.97 -1.06
CA VAL A 179 -12.59 -5.38 -1.49
C VAL A 179 -13.70 -5.81 -2.46
N PRO A 180 -15.00 -5.69 -2.13
CA PRO A 180 -16.07 -5.99 -3.09
C PRO A 180 -16.08 -5.01 -4.28
N VAL A 181 -15.71 -3.73 -4.09
CA VAL A 181 -15.58 -2.79 -5.21
C VAL A 181 -14.47 -3.24 -6.16
N GLY A 182 -13.32 -3.68 -5.63
CA GLY A 182 -12.23 -4.24 -6.42
C GLY A 182 -12.64 -5.50 -7.20
N ALA A 183 -13.43 -6.38 -6.58
CA ALA A 183 -14.02 -7.52 -7.29
C ALA A 183 -14.93 -7.04 -8.44
N GLY A 184 -15.72 -5.98 -8.23
CA GLY A 184 -16.55 -5.37 -9.27
C GLY A 184 -15.74 -4.76 -10.42
N ILE A 185 -14.61 -4.12 -10.12
CA ILE A 185 -13.68 -3.61 -11.14
C ILE A 185 -13.10 -4.77 -11.97
N ALA A 186 -12.66 -5.86 -11.31
CA ALA A 186 -12.18 -7.06 -11.99
C ALA A 186 -13.26 -7.73 -12.84
N PHE A 187 -14.51 -7.73 -12.35
CA PHE A 187 -15.66 -8.18 -13.14
C PHE A 187 -15.85 -7.35 -14.40
N ALA A 188 -15.80 -6.02 -14.28
CA ALA A 188 -15.93 -5.12 -15.44
C ALA A 188 -14.80 -5.35 -16.47
N GLN A 189 -13.56 -5.53 -16.00
CA GLN A 189 -12.42 -5.84 -16.88
C GLN A 189 -12.63 -7.14 -17.64
N LYS A 190 -13.07 -8.20 -16.97
CA LYS A 190 -13.40 -9.49 -17.58
C LYS A 190 -14.58 -9.37 -18.55
N TYR A 191 -15.66 -8.67 -18.16
CA TYR A 191 -16.83 -8.44 -19.01
C TYR A 191 -16.49 -7.70 -20.31
N LEU A 192 -15.55 -6.75 -20.23
CA LEU A 192 -15.06 -5.98 -21.37
C LEU A 192 -13.90 -6.66 -22.13
N ASP A 193 -13.61 -7.91 -21.84
CA ASP A 193 -12.54 -8.71 -22.44
C ASP A 193 -11.16 -8.01 -22.39
N LYS A 194 -10.84 -7.40 -21.24
CA LYS A 194 -9.55 -6.75 -20.99
C LYS A 194 -8.57 -7.71 -20.32
N ASN A 195 -7.39 -7.89 -20.91
CA ASN A 195 -6.31 -8.69 -20.31
C ASN A 195 -5.52 -7.87 -19.27
N THR A 196 -6.22 -7.48 -18.22
CA THR A 196 -5.71 -6.63 -17.13
C THR A 196 -6.06 -7.22 -15.77
N ALA A 197 -5.28 -6.86 -14.75
CA ALA A 197 -5.50 -7.28 -13.37
C ALA A 197 -6.08 -6.15 -12.51
N THR A 198 -6.85 -6.51 -11.49
CA THR A 198 -7.27 -5.58 -10.43
C THR A 198 -6.60 -5.98 -9.11
N PHE A 199 -5.91 -5.03 -8.48
CA PHE A 199 -5.33 -5.18 -7.15
C PHE A 199 -6.20 -4.43 -6.13
N ALA A 200 -6.84 -5.17 -5.23
CA ALA A 200 -7.68 -4.63 -4.16
C ALA A 200 -6.98 -4.80 -2.80
N LEU A 201 -6.47 -3.70 -2.25
CA LEU A 201 -5.68 -3.73 -1.02
C LEU A 201 -6.52 -3.42 0.21
N TYR A 202 -6.24 -4.12 1.31
CA TYR A 202 -6.90 -3.96 2.61
C TYR A 202 -5.94 -4.36 3.73
N GLY A 203 -6.17 -3.85 4.94
CA GLY A 203 -5.34 -4.17 6.09
C GLY A 203 -5.75 -5.46 6.82
N ASP A 204 -4.89 -5.93 7.72
CA ASP A 204 -5.12 -7.08 8.60
C ASP A 204 -6.42 -6.97 9.42
N GLY A 205 -6.75 -5.79 9.92
CA GLY A 205 -8.02 -5.55 10.63
C GLY A 205 -9.25 -5.71 9.73
N ALA A 206 -9.21 -5.15 8.51
CA ALA A 206 -10.28 -5.24 7.52
C ALA A 206 -10.52 -6.68 7.06
N SER A 207 -9.51 -7.53 7.07
CA SER A 207 -9.60 -8.94 6.65
C SER A 207 -10.60 -9.77 7.46
N ASN A 208 -11.07 -9.28 8.62
CA ASN A 208 -12.05 -9.95 9.46
C ASN A 208 -13.51 -9.58 9.12
N GLN A 209 -13.72 -8.69 8.14
CA GLN A 209 -15.07 -8.32 7.71
C GLN A 209 -15.72 -9.40 6.84
N GLY A 210 -17.03 -9.65 7.04
CA GLY A 210 -17.81 -10.65 6.28
C GLY A 210 -17.79 -10.36 4.77
N GLN A 211 -17.96 -9.10 4.37
CA GLN A 211 -17.98 -8.69 2.97
C GLN A 211 -16.69 -9.04 2.20
N VAL A 212 -15.55 -9.20 2.88
CA VAL A 212 -14.29 -9.65 2.27
C VAL A 212 -14.44 -11.08 1.75
N PHE A 213 -15.00 -11.97 2.56
CA PHE A 213 -15.25 -13.37 2.17
C PHE A 213 -16.33 -13.51 1.12
N GLU A 214 -17.36 -12.66 1.15
CA GLU A 214 -18.37 -12.59 0.09
C GLU A 214 -17.74 -12.22 -1.26
N ALA A 215 -16.87 -11.21 -1.28
CA ALA A 215 -16.14 -10.81 -2.47
C ALA A 215 -15.22 -11.94 -2.97
N PHE A 216 -14.52 -12.65 -2.08
CA PHE A 216 -13.70 -13.81 -2.42
C PHE A 216 -14.52 -14.91 -3.10
N ASN A 217 -15.68 -15.25 -2.53
CA ASN A 217 -16.57 -16.25 -3.08
C ASN A 217 -17.01 -15.88 -4.50
N MET A 218 -17.49 -14.66 -4.72
CA MET A 218 -17.90 -14.20 -6.05
C MET A 218 -16.74 -14.17 -7.04
N ALA A 219 -15.57 -13.67 -6.63
CA ALA A 219 -14.41 -13.61 -7.48
C ALA A 219 -13.94 -15.00 -7.92
N LYS A 220 -13.94 -15.98 -7.01
CA LYS A 220 -13.59 -17.36 -7.33
C LYS A 220 -14.60 -18.03 -8.24
N LEU A 221 -15.89 -17.87 -7.93
CA LEU A 221 -16.99 -18.45 -8.70
C LEU A 221 -16.95 -17.98 -10.18
N TRP A 222 -16.65 -16.69 -10.38
CA TRP A 222 -16.62 -16.09 -11.71
C TRP A 222 -15.24 -16.08 -12.35
N GLY A 223 -14.21 -16.59 -11.69
CA GLY A 223 -12.84 -16.65 -12.21
C GLY A 223 -12.32 -15.25 -12.56
N LEU A 224 -12.49 -14.27 -11.65
CA LEU A 224 -12.12 -12.88 -11.90
C LEU A 224 -10.60 -12.67 -11.88
N PRO A 225 -10.05 -11.75 -12.72
CA PRO A 225 -8.64 -11.38 -12.69
C PRO A 225 -8.36 -10.41 -11.51
N ALA A 226 -8.64 -10.86 -10.30
CA ALA A 226 -8.53 -10.09 -9.07
C ALA A 226 -7.41 -10.61 -8.16
N VAL A 227 -6.55 -9.71 -7.70
CA VAL A 227 -5.57 -9.97 -6.64
C VAL A 227 -6.04 -9.24 -5.39
N PHE A 228 -6.36 -9.97 -4.35
CA PHE A 228 -6.75 -9.44 -3.06
C PHE A 228 -5.52 -9.35 -2.15
N VAL A 229 -5.13 -8.14 -1.77
CA VAL A 229 -3.85 -7.87 -1.11
C VAL A 229 -4.07 -7.45 0.33
N CYS A 230 -3.69 -8.30 1.29
CA CYS A 230 -3.67 -7.96 2.71
C CYS A 230 -2.34 -7.27 3.06
N GLU A 231 -2.38 -5.97 3.38
CA GLU A 231 -1.25 -5.25 3.97
C GLU A 231 -1.21 -5.53 5.48
N ASN A 232 -0.56 -6.64 5.87
CA ASN A 232 -0.42 -7.03 7.27
C ASN A 232 0.68 -6.20 7.95
N ASN A 233 0.31 -5.03 8.47
CA ASN A 233 1.22 -4.16 9.22
C ASN A 233 1.17 -4.43 10.74
N LYS A 234 0.61 -5.57 11.15
CA LYS A 234 0.54 -6.14 12.50
C LYS A 234 -0.48 -5.49 13.44
N TYR A 235 -1.06 -4.35 13.09
CA TYR A 235 -1.98 -3.63 13.98
C TYR A 235 -3.15 -3.02 13.24
N GLY A 236 -4.35 -3.53 13.47
CA GLY A 236 -5.61 -2.87 13.10
C GLY A 236 -5.92 -1.77 14.12
N MET A 237 -5.55 -0.52 13.85
CA MET A 237 -5.52 0.59 14.81
C MET A 237 -4.65 0.23 16.02
N GLY A 238 -5.22 0.04 17.19
CA GLY A 238 -4.54 -0.35 18.44
C GLY A 238 -4.66 -1.83 18.81
N THR A 239 -5.24 -2.65 17.92
CA THR A 239 -5.42 -4.08 18.17
C THR A 239 -4.44 -4.89 17.32
N SER A 240 -3.60 -5.71 17.97
CA SER A 240 -2.67 -6.56 17.24
C SER A 240 -3.41 -7.65 16.43
N ALA A 241 -2.78 -8.13 15.38
CA ALA A 241 -3.31 -9.19 14.54
C ALA A 241 -3.65 -10.45 15.37
N GLU A 242 -2.79 -10.82 16.32
CA GLU A 242 -2.95 -11.98 17.18
C GLU A 242 -4.13 -11.85 18.16
N ARG A 243 -4.52 -10.61 18.53
CA ARG A 243 -5.71 -10.37 19.37
C ARG A 243 -7.01 -10.39 18.57
N SER A 244 -6.94 -10.01 17.29
CA SER A 244 -8.13 -9.82 16.46
C SER A 244 -8.45 -10.99 15.56
N SER A 245 -7.48 -11.88 15.28
CA SER A 245 -7.62 -12.95 14.29
C SER A 245 -7.19 -14.30 14.87
N SER A 246 -8.03 -15.30 14.74
CA SER A 246 -7.71 -16.70 15.11
C SER A 246 -6.67 -17.30 14.12
N ASN A 247 -6.73 -16.89 12.87
CA ASN A 247 -5.76 -17.21 11.84
C ASN A 247 -5.11 -15.91 11.35
N THR A 248 -3.82 -15.72 11.66
CA THR A 248 -3.02 -14.55 11.28
C THR A 248 -2.18 -14.77 10.02
N GLU A 249 -2.32 -15.92 9.37
CA GLU A 249 -1.77 -16.21 8.05
C GLU A 249 -2.83 -15.84 7.00
N TYR A 250 -2.95 -14.54 6.72
CA TYR A 250 -4.03 -14.00 5.91
C TYR A 250 -4.06 -14.54 4.48
N PHE A 251 -2.92 -14.94 3.93
CA PHE A 251 -2.82 -15.56 2.61
C PHE A 251 -3.49 -16.94 2.53
N THR A 252 -3.78 -17.61 3.66
CA THR A 252 -4.47 -18.90 3.71
C THR A 252 -5.99 -18.79 3.84
N ARG A 253 -6.52 -17.56 3.98
CA ARG A 253 -7.93 -17.32 4.33
C ARG A 253 -8.88 -17.30 3.14
N GLY A 254 -8.40 -17.63 1.96
CA GLY A 254 -9.17 -17.62 0.72
C GLY A 254 -10.03 -18.85 0.46
N ASP A 255 -10.04 -19.84 1.36
CA ASP A 255 -10.66 -21.17 1.18
C ASP A 255 -10.21 -21.84 -0.12
N LYS A 256 -10.90 -21.61 -1.24
CA LYS A 256 -10.58 -22.11 -2.59
C LYS A 256 -9.72 -21.18 -3.43
N ILE A 257 -9.38 -20.01 -2.93
CA ILE A 257 -8.47 -19.08 -3.60
C ILE A 257 -7.06 -19.37 -3.11
N PRO A 258 -6.11 -19.65 -4.02
CA PRO A 258 -4.69 -19.80 -3.65
C PRO A 258 -4.14 -18.52 -3.05
N GLY A 259 -3.10 -18.63 -2.23
CA GLY A 259 -2.52 -17.49 -1.56
C GLY A 259 -1.01 -17.47 -1.52
N LEU A 260 -0.44 -16.27 -1.48
CA LEU A 260 0.99 -16.00 -1.42
C LEU A 260 1.29 -15.00 -0.31
N GLN A 261 2.13 -15.37 0.66
CA GLN A 261 2.70 -14.45 1.63
C GLN A 261 4.06 -13.97 1.15
N VAL A 262 4.31 -12.68 1.33
CA VAL A 262 5.48 -11.97 0.80
C VAL A 262 6.14 -11.17 1.92
N ASN A 263 7.47 -11.15 1.95
CA ASN A 263 8.21 -10.19 2.76
C ASN A 263 8.03 -8.78 2.18
N GLY A 264 7.06 -8.03 2.72
CA GLY A 264 6.73 -6.66 2.30
C GLY A 264 7.71 -5.60 2.79
N MET A 265 8.83 -5.98 3.41
CA MET A 265 9.94 -5.09 3.75
C MET A 265 11.09 -5.19 2.73
N ASP A 266 11.04 -6.15 1.80
CA ASP A 266 11.97 -6.26 0.66
C ASP A 266 11.26 -5.86 -0.63
N ILE A 267 11.76 -4.81 -1.30
CA ILE A 267 11.13 -4.28 -2.50
C ILE A 267 11.32 -5.20 -3.71
N ILE A 268 12.42 -5.95 -3.79
CA ILE A 268 12.68 -6.88 -4.90
C ILE A 268 11.71 -8.05 -4.80
N ALA A 269 11.54 -8.60 -3.59
CA ALA A 269 10.54 -9.62 -3.30
C ALA A 269 9.12 -9.12 -3.58
N SER A 270 8.80 -7.89 -3.14
CA SER A 270 7.48 -7.27 -3.37
C SER A 270 7.17 -7.13 -4.86
N ARG A 271 8.09 -6.55 -5.65
CA ARG A 271 7.93 -6.42 -7.11
C ARG A 271 7.73 -7.78 -7.78
N HIS A 272 8.59 -8.74 -7.46
CA HIS A 272 8.56 -10.07 -8.10
C HIS A 272 7.27 -10.84 -7.79
N ALA A 273 6.82 -10.80 -6.54
CA ALA A 273 5.54 -11.40 -6.14
C ALA A 273 4.34 -10.77 -6.87
N VAL A 274 4.35 -9.45 -7.07
CA VAL A 274 3.29 -8.76 -7.81
C VAL A 274 3.29 -9.14 -9.29
N GLN A 275 4.47 -9.27 -9.91
CA GLN A 275 4.59 -9.77 -11.29
C GLN A 275 4.02 -11.19 -11.41
N TYR A 276 4.34 -12.07 -10.48
CA TYR A 276 3.77 -13.41 -10.40
C TYR A 276 2.25 -13.38 -10.27
N ALA A 277 1.72 -12.60 -9.33
CA ALA A 277 0.29 -12.49 -9.09
C ALA A 277 -0.46 -11.93 -10.31
N ARG A 278 0.11 -10.90 -10.96
CA ARG A 278 -0.44 -10.35 -12.20
C ARG A 278 -0.50 -11.40 -13.29
N LYS A 279 0.59 -12.11 -13.53
CA LYS A 279 0.67 -13.19 -14.51
C LYS A 279 -0.40 -14.26 -14.21
N TRP A 280 -0.48 -14.70 -12.96
CA TRP A 280 -1.46 -15.69 -12.51
C TRP A 280 -2.89 -15.35 -12.93
N VAL A 281 -3.34 -14.15 -12.57
CA VAL A 281 -4.75 -13.76 -12.81
C VAL A 281 -5.03 -13.44 -14.28
N THR A 282 -4.05 -12.93 -15.03
CA THR A 282 -4.20 -12.62 -16.46
C THR A 282 -4.07 -13.85 -17.38
N GLU A 283 -3.51 -14.94 -16.89
CA GLU A 283 -3.51 -16.25 -17.57
C GLU A 283 -4.79 -17.06 -17.32
N GLY A 284 -5.77 -16.50 -16.61
CA GLY A 284 -7.06 -17.14 -16.41
C GLY A 284 -7.13 -18.13 -15.25
N ASN A 285 -6.14 -18.16 -14.34
CA ASN A 285 -6.13 -19.03 -13.16
C ASN A 285 -7.12 -18.59 -12.07
N GLY A 286 -7.86 -17.51 -12.32
CA GLY A 286 -8.79 -16.91 -11.36
C GLY A 286 -8.09 -16.05 -10.31
N PRO A 287 -8.79 -15.65 -9.22
CA PRO A 287 -8.25 -14.74 -8.23
C PRO A 287 -7.10 -15.35 -7.42
N LEU A 288 -6.26 -14.47 -6.87
CA LEU A 288 -5.16 -14.80 -5.95
C LEU A 288 -5.24 -13.94 -4.70
N LEU A 289 -5.00 -14.53 -3.52
CA LEU A 289 -4.74 -13.78 -2.30
C LEU A 289 -3.24 -13.47 -2.20
N MET A 290 -2.91 -12.26 -1.79
CA MET A 290 -1.55 -11.90 -1.38
C MET A 290 -1.57 -11.32 0.05
N GLU A 291 -0.56 -11.63 0.82
CA GLU A 291 -0.31 -11.00 2.11
C GLU A 291 1.09 -10.41 2.10
N PHE A 292 1.21 -9.09 2.20
CA PHE A 292 2.47 -8.44 2.48
C PHE A 292 2.68 -8.31 3.98
N VAL A 293 3.68 -9.00 4.50
CA VAL A 293 4.13 -8.82 5.89
C VAL A 293 4.98 -7.56 5.94
N THR A 294 4.42 -6.49 6.50
CA THR A 294 5.02 -5.17 6.55
C THR A 294 4.90 -4.56 7.95
N TYR A 295 5.34 -3.32 8.14
CA TYR A 295 5.25 -2.65 9.44
C TYR A 295 5.04 -1.15 9.29
N ARG A 296 4.13 -0.59 10.08
CA ARG A 296 3.84 0.84 10.15
C ARG A 296 4.61 1.50 11.29
N TYR A 297 5.51 2.46 10.99
CA TYR A 297 6.32 3.12 12.03
C TYR A 297 5.54 4.15 12.83
N GLY A 298 4.63 4.88 12.21
CA GLY A 298 3.76 5.84 12.88
C GLY A 298 2.57 5.21 13.60
N GLY A 299 1.75 6.01 14.28
CA GLY A 299 0.45 5.62 14.78
C GLY A 299 -0.51 5.19 13.65
N HIS A 300 -1.71 4.77 13.98
CA HIS A 300 -2.72 4.42 12.99
C HIS A 300 -3.08 5.60 12.08
N SER A 301 -3.32 6.73 12.67
CA SER A 301 -3.49 8.04 12.02
C SER A 301 -2.65 9.08 12.73
N MET A 302 -2.64 10.29 12.23
CA MET A 302 -1.91 11.39 12.86
C MET A 302 -2.42 11.78 14.26
N SER A 303 -3.66 11.43 14.59
CA SER A 303 -4.24 11.62 15.93
C SER A 303 -3.90 10.48 16.91
N ASP A 304 -3.31 9.37 16.42
CA ASP A 304 -2.92 8.23 17.24
C ASP A 304 -1.41 8.29 17.56
N PRO A 305 -1.02 8.41 18.85
CA PRO A 305 0.40 8.43 19.21
C PRO A 305 1.10 7.09 19.01
N GLY A 306 0.35 5.99 18.86
CA GLY A 306 0.89 4.63 18.69
C GLY A 306 1.55 4.02 19.94
N THR A 307 1.78 4.81 20.99
CA THR A 307 2.53 4.38 22.19
C THR A 307 1.66 3.72 23.27
N THR A 308 0.35 3.70 23.08
CA THR A 308 -0.60 3.10 24.02
C THR A 308 -0.72 1.58 23.88
N TYR A 309 -0.30 1.01 22.74
CA TYR A 309 -0.46 -0.41 22.40
C TYR A 309 0.83 -1.09 21.91
N ARG A 310 1.89 -0.33 21.65
CA ARG A 310 3.22 -0.86 21.28
C ARG A 310 4.32 0.01 21.86
N THR A 311 5.49 -0.58 22.12
CA THR A 311 6.61 0.14 22.74
C THR A 311 7.43 0.90 21.71
N ARG A 312 8.15 1.93 22.17
CA ARG A 312 9.10 2.67 21.31
C ARG A 312 10.26 1.78 20.86
N GLU A 313 10.67 0.86 21.71
CA GLU A 313 11.74 -0.11 21.45
C GLU A 313 11.35 -1.06 20.33
N GLU A 314 10.09 -1.53 20.28
CA GLU A 314 9.57 -2.34 19.19
C GLU A 314 9.68 -1.60 17.85
N VAL A 315 9.15 -0.37 17.79
CA VAL A 315 9.18 0.46 16.57
C VAL A 315 10.62 0.74 16.15
N GLN A 316 11.49 1.09 17.10
CA GLN A 316 12.88 1.40 16.81
C GLN A 316 13.65 0.17 16.31
N ARG A 317 13.40 -0.99 16.87
CA ARG A 317 13.97 -2.27 16.41
C ARG A 317 13.57 -2.54 14.98
N MET A 318 12.27 -2.46 14.65
CA MET A 318 11.78 -2.68 13.30
C MET A 318 12.42 -1.69 12.30
N ARG A 319 12.50 -0.42 12.68
CA ARG A 319 13.10 0.63 11.86
C ARG A 319 14.60 0.48 11.64
N SER A 320 15.33 -0.05 12.63
CA SER A 320 16.78 -0.23 12.52
C SER A 320 17.18 -1.51 11.77
N THR A 321 16.34 -2.57 11.84
CA THR A 321 16.68 -3.89 11.30
C THR A 321 15.98 -4.22 9.98
N GLN A 322 14.82 -3.58 9.68
CA GLN A 322 13.95 -3.98 8.58
C GLN A 322 13.41 -2.78 7.80
N ASP A 323 14.10 -1.63 7.79
CA ASP A 323 13.66 -0.51 6.97
C ASP A 323 13.81 -0.84 5.48
N PRO A 324 12.74 -0.76 4.65
CA PRO A 324 12.78 -1.17 3.24
C PRO A 324 13.75 -0.31 2.41
N ILE A 325 13.90 0.97 2.74
CA ILE A 325 14.79 1.88 2.04
C ILE A 325 16.25 1.53 2.36
N ARG A 326 16.56 1.30 3.63
CA ARG A 326 17.91 0.87 4.05
C ARG A 326 18.25 -0.52 3.53
N GLY A 327 17.25 -1.41 3.42
CA GLY A 327 17.43 -2.74 2.82
C GLY A 327 17.92 -2.63 1.38
N LEU A 328 17.23 -1.85 0.55
CA LEU A 328 17.64 -1.63 -0.84
C LEU A 328 18.95 -0.83 -0.94
N GLN A 329 19.15 0.18 -0.08
CA GLN A 329 20.42 0.91 -0.02
C GLN A 329 21.60 -0.03 0.17
N ARG A 330 21.51 -0.94 1.13
CA ARG A 330 22.55 -1.93 1.41
C ARG A 330 22.83 -2.80 0.18
N TYR A 331 21.82 -3.31 -0.52
CA TYR A 331 22.02 -4.08 -1.75
C TYR A 331 22.73 -3.28 -2.83
N ILE A 332 22.33 -2.02 -3.05
CA ILE A 332 22.96 -1.14 -4.03
C ILE A 332 24.44 -0.92 -3.70
N GLU A 333 24.78 -0.72 -2.43
CA GLU A 333 26.16 -0.53 -1.96
C GLU A 333 26.97 -1.83 -2.04
N GLU A 334 26.46 -2.94 -1.51
CA GLU A 334 27.13 -4.26 -1.51
C GLU A 334 27.38 -4.80 -2.93
N TRP A 335 26.47 -4.52 -3.86
CA TRP A 335 26.60 -4.93 -5.27
C TRP A 335 27.37 -3.93 -6.12
N GLY A 336 27.88 -2.84 -5.54
CA GLY A 336 28.68 -1.82 -6.24
C GLY A 336 27.89 -1.07 -7.31
N LEU A 337 26.56 -0.97 -7.19
CA LEU A 337 25.70 -0.32 -8.19
C LEU A 337 25.78 1.20 -8.13
N ALA A 338 25.96 1.77 -6.95
CA ALA A 338 26.14 3.20 -6.74
C ALA A 338 27.01 3.46 -5.51
N THR A 339 27.66 4.60 -5.50
CA THR A 339 28.42 5.10 -4.36
C THR A 339 27.50 5.74 -3.32
N GLU A 340 27.96 5.81 -2.08
CA GLU A 340 27.26 6.55 -1.02
C GLU A 340 26.96 8.01 -1.42
N GLN A 341 27.83 8.62 -2.21
CA GLN A 341 27.69 10.00 -2.68
C GLN A 341 26.54 10.14 -3.70
N GLU A 342 26.40 9.18 -4.62
CA GLU A 342 25.29 9.13 -5.58
C GLU A 342 23.96 8.91 -4.87
N LEU A 343 23.89 8.00 -3.88
CA LEU A 343 22.68 7.77 -3.07
C LEU A 343 22.30 9.01 -2.25
N LYS A 344 23.28 9.70 -1.64
CA LYS A 344 23.04 10.98 -0.97
C LYS A 344 22.52 12.07 -1.91
N GLN A 345 22.91 12.04 -3.18
CA GLN A 345 22.38 12.98 -4.17
C GLN A 345 20.91 12.65 -4.48
N LEU A 346 20.57 11.37 -4.69
CA LEU A 346 19.16 10.93 -4.87
C LEU A 346 18.28 11.34 -3.68
N ASP A 347 18.80 11.22 -2.46
CA ASP A 347 18.06 11.66 -1.24
C ASP A 347 17.81 13.17 -1.21
N LYS A 348 18.80 13.97 -1.67
CA LYS A 348 18.65 15.43 -1.77
C LYS A 348 17.66 15.81 -2.86
N ASP A 349 17.72 15.15 -4.01
CA ASP A 349 16.79 15.38 -5.12
C ASP A 349 15.36 15.06 -4.72
N ALA A 350 15.13 13.90 -4.09
CA ALA A 350 13.82 13.51 -3.55
C ALA A 350 13.29 14.54 -2.52
N LYS A 351 14.17 15.04 -1.65
CA LYS A 351 13.80 16.08 -0.69
C LYS A 351 13.43 17.38 -1.38
N ALA A 352 14.24 17.84 -2.33
CA ALA A 352 14.00 19.09 -3.04
C ALA A 352 12.68 19.05 -3.85
N GLU A 353 12.40 17.92 -4.50
CA GLU A 353 11.16 17.68 -5.23
C GLU A 353 9.92 17.78 -4.30
N VAL A 354 10.00 17.17 -3.12
CA VAL A 354 8.91 17.24 -2.14
C VAL A 354 8.77 18.64 -1.56
N ASP A 355 9.86 19.29 -1.17
CA ASP A 355 9.84 20.65 -0.61
C ASP A 355 9.21 21.64 -1.60
N GLN A 356 9.58 21.56 -2.88
CA GLN A 356 8.99 22.39 -3.94
C GLN A 356 7.49 22.12 -4.07
N ALA A 357 7.10 20.84 -4.15
CA ALA A 357 5.70 20.45 -4.29
C ALA A 357 4.83 20.92 -3.12
N VAL A 358 5.38 20.91 -1.90
CA VAL A 358 4.70 21.44 -0.69
C VAL A 358 4.45 22.93 -0.80
N GLU A 359 5.45 23.71 -1.20
CA GLU A 359 5.29 25.17 -1.33
C GLU A 359 4.30 25.53 -2.45
N GLU A 360 4.38 24.85 -3.59
CA GLU A 360 3.40 25.03 -4.66
C GLU A 360 1.97 24.64 -4.25
N ALA A 361 1.80 23.57 -3.46
CA ALA A 361 0.51 23.15 -2.95
C ALA A 361 -0.11 24.19 -1.99
N LYS A 362 0.70 24.79 -1.11
CA LYS A 362 0.26 25.86 -0.20
C LYS A 362 -0.22 27.11 -0.92
N GLN A 363 0.35 27.43 -2.08
CA GLN A 363 -0.02 28.60 -2.88
C GLN A 363 -1.34 28.41 -3.64
N SER A 364 -1.81 27.19 -3.80
CA SER A 364 -3.09 26.94 -4.45
C SER A 364 -4.26 27.49 -3.64
N PRO A 365 -5.28 28.12 -4.27
CA PRO A 365 -6.43 28.65 -3.57
C PRO A 365 -7.31 27.55 -2.96
N GLU A 366 -8.16 27.94 -2.02
CA GLU A 366 -9.22 27.08 -1.50
C GLU A 366 -10.34 26.93 -2.55
N PRO A 367 -11.11 25.81 -2.52
CA PRO A 367 -12.28 25.63 -3.36
C PRO A 367 -13.29 26.74 -3.14
N LEU A 368 -13.97 27.15 -4.20
CA LEU A 368 -15.03 28.17 -4.11
C LEU A 368 -16.32 27.55 -3.56
N THR A 369 -17.19 28.35 -2.95
CA THR A 369 -18.48 27.86 -2.43
C THR A 369 -19.32 27.17 -3.51
N LYS A 370 -19.27 27.66 -4.76
CA LYS A 370 -19.96 27.01 -5.90
C LYS A 370 -19.48 25.57 -6.16
N ASP A 371 -18.23 25.24 -5.78
CA ASP A 371 -17.64 23.91 -6.01
C ASP A 371 -18.25 22.84 -5.09
N LEU A 372 -19.08 23.23 -4.10
CA LEU A 372 -19.91 22.30 -3.32
C LEU A 372 -20.85 21.46 -4.22
N TRP A 373 -21.24 22.00 -5.37
CA TRP A 373 -22.22 21.43 -6.25
C TRP A 373 -21.61 20.75 -7.50
N THR A 374 -20.30 20.83 -7.66
CA THR A 374 -19.59 20.25 -8.81
C THR A 374 -19.04 18.85 -8.50
N ASP A 375 -18.79 18.05 -9.55
CA ASP A 375 -18.18 16.72 -9.48
C ASP A 375 -18.98 15.70 -8.66
N ILE A 376 -20.30 15.82 -8.62
CA ILE A 376 -21.22 14.91 -7.91
C ILE A 376 -21.83 13.90 -8.89
N TYR A 377 -22.20 14.38 -10.09
CA TYR A 377 -22.74 13.58 -11.17
C TYR A 377 -21.77 13.53 -12.35
N TYR A 378 -21.93 12.55 -13.21
CA TYR A 378 -21.24 12.58 -14.50
C TYR A 378 -21.71 13.80 -15.29
N LYS A 379 -20.76 14.58 -15.83
CA LYS A 379 -21.04 15.83 -16.51
C LYS A 379 -22.06 15.64 -17.63
N GLY A 380 -23.14 16.43 -17.57
CA GLY A 380 -24.26 16.38 -18.49
C GLY A 380 -25.40 15.43 -18.05
N THR A 381 -25.28 14.81 -16.85
CA THR A 381 -26.34 13.99 -16.24
C THR A 381 -26.86 14.61 -14.93
N GLU A 382 -26.51 15.85 -14.67
CA GLU A 382 -26.93 16.57 -13.48
C GLU A 382 -28.47 16.69 -13.46
N PRO A 383 -29.13 16.55 -12.30
CA PRO A 383 -30.55 16.85 -12.17
C PRO A 383 -30.78 18.35 -12.32
N ALA A 384 -32.00 18.77 -12.64
CA ALA A 384 -32.36 20.19 -12.79
C ALA A 384 -32.04 21.02 -11.51
N SER A 385 -32.05 20.37 -10.34
CA SER A 385 -31.66 20.99 -9.09
C SER A 385 -31.18 19.95 -8.07
N MET A 386 -30.32 20.37 -7.16
CA MET A 386 -29.85 19.59 -6.04
C MET A 386 -30.07 20.34 -4.73
N ARG A 387 -30.53 19.64 -3.71
CA ARG A 387 -30.78 20.18 -2.40
C ARG A 387 -29.56 20.03 -1.50
N GLY A 388 -29.21 21.11 -0.80
CA GLY A 388 -28.16 21.12 0.20
C GLY A 388 -28.60 20.55 1.55
N ARG A 389 -27.79 20.82 2.58
CA ARG A 389 -28.05 20.40 3.94
C ARG A 389 -29.27 21.13 4.53
N GLU A 390 -29.32 22.43 4.34
CA GLU A 390 -30.44 23.24 4.81
C GLU A 390 -31.60 23.15 3.82
N ARG A 391 -32.84 23.31 4.33
CA ARG A 391 -34.05 23.09 3.54
C ARG A 391 -34.19 24.08 2.39
N GLU A 392 -33.76 25.30 2.60
CA GLU A 392 -33.82 26.42 1.66
C GLU A 392 -32.64 26.46 0.69
N GLU A 393 -31.60 25.64 0.97
CA GLU A 393 -30.41 25.59 0.13
C GLU A 393 -30.63 24.68 -1.07
N VAL A 394 -30.98 25.29 -2.19
CA VAL A 394 -31.19 24.57 -3.48
C VAL A 394 -30.26 25.16 -4.54
N HIS A 395 -29.50 24.31 -5.17
CA HIS A 395 -28.69 24.64 -6.34
C HIS A 395 -29.41 24.20 -7.63
N HIS A 396 -29.46 25.07 -8.61
CA HIS A 396 -29.97 24.81 -9.96
C HIS A 396 -28.77 24.74 -10.93
N TYR A 397 -28.65 23.62 -11.67
CA TYR A 397 -27.58 23.40 -12.63
C TYR A 397 -27.83 24.14 -13.95
#